data_1e90b9e30f1fe2530beab77d7c7434de
#
_entry.id   1e90b9e30f1fe2530beab77d7c7434de
#
_cell.length_a   1.000
_cell.length_b   1.000
_cell.length_c   1.000
_cell.angle_alpha   90.00
_cell.angle_beta   90.00
_cell.angle_gamma   90.00
#
_symmetry.space_group_name_H-M   'P 1'
#
loop_
_entity.id
_entity.type
_entity.pdbx_description
1 polymer ?
#
loop_
_entity_poly.entity_id
_entity_poly.type
_entity_poly.pdbx_seq_one_letter_code
_entity_poly.pdbx_strand_id
1 'polypeptide(L)'
;MQISPETQLFIRQHQTDDIRILALQGRKYPNVDMPTAITQIAGRQVAAEKIPSWKEINDIWYPKHLSLEQCSSEVTAHYKATLLKGDSLTDLTGGFGIDCSFLAAKFQSVTYVERQKDLCEIAIHNFPILNLKHIDVRNEDGVDYLNA
;
A
#
# COMPACT_ATOMS: atom_id res chain seq x y z
N MET A 1 0.35 11.29 -4.51
CA MET A 1 -0.38 10.83 -5.74
C MET A 1 -1.81 11.36 -5.70
N GLN A 2 -2.39 11.77 -6.83
CA GLN A 2 -3.79 12.21 -6.90
C GLN A 2 -4.46 11.48 -8.07
N ILE A 3 -5.57 10.80 -7.80
CA ILE A 3 -6.31 10.03 -8.81
C ILE A 3 -7.62 10.77 -9.11
N SER A 4 -7.88 11.10 -10.39
CA SER A 4 -9.10 11.81 -10.78
C SER A 4 -10.35 10.96 -10.53
N PRO A 5 -11.53 11.59 -10.34
CA PRO A 5 -12.79 10.86 -10.15
C PRO A 5 -13.11 9.89 -11.29
N GLU A 6 -12.81 10.29 -12.52
CA GLU A 6 -13.02 9.45 -13.72
C GLU A 6 -12.12 8.21 -13.70
N THR A 7 -10.85 8.39 -13.31
CA THR A 7 -9.90 7.27 -13.16
C THR A 7 -10.31 6.36 -12.01
N GLN A 8 -10.76 6.90 -10.88
CA GLN A 8 -11.27 6.09 -9.76
C GLN A 8 -12.50 5.27 -10.16
N LEU A 9 -13.44 5.87 -10.88
CA LEU A 9 -14.63 5.16 -11.36
C LEU A 9 -14.23 4.03 -12.30
N PHE A 10 -13.30 4.29 -13.23
CA PHE A 10 -12.78 3.27 -14.15
C PHE A 10 -12.13 2.09 -13.39
N ILE A 11 -11.28 2.38 -12.40
CA ILE A 11 -10.66 1.35 -11.55
C ILE A 11 -11.72 0.48 -10.88
N ARG A 12 -12.77 1.07 -10.31
CA ARG A 12 -13.85 0.34 -9.65
C ARG A 12 -14.64 -0.56 -10.60
N GLN A 13 -14.87 -0.11 -11.85
CA GLN A 13 -15.63 -0.86 -12.84
C GLN A 13 -14.86 -2.03 -13.44
N HIS A 14 -13.51 -1.95 -13.46
CA HIS A 14 -12.63 -2.88 -14.15
C HIS A 14 -11.71 -3.71 -13.23
N GLN A 15 -12.06 -3.85 -11.96
CA GLN A 15 -11.20 -4.49 -10.94
C GLN A 15 -10.77 -5.91 -11.26
N THR A 16 -11.59 -6.65 -12.01
CA THR A 16 -11.39 -8.07 -12.35
C THR A 16 -11.00 -8.30 -13.80
N ASP A 17 -10.90 -7.23 -14.59
CA ASP A 17 -10.62 -7.33 -16.01
C ASP A 17 -9.14 -7.63 -16.28
N ASP A 18 -8.85 -8.19 -17.45
CA ASP A 18 -7.47 -8.42 -17.88
C ASP A 18 -6.76 -7.08 -18.17
N ILE A 19 -5.75 -6.78 -17.36
CA ILE A 19 -5.00 -5.53 -17.45
C ILE A 19 -4.30 -5.33 -18.79
N ARG A 20 -3.93 -6.41 -19.51
CA ARG A 20 -3.29 -6.35 -20.82
C ARG A 20 -4.28 -5.85 -21.87
N ILE A 21 -5.52 -6.34 -21.79
CA ILE A 21 -6.61 -5.90 -22.68
C ILE A 21 -6.97 -4.43 -22.37
N LEU A 22 -7.08 -4.07 -21.09
CA LEU A 22 -7.37 -2.69 -20.68
C LEU A 22 -6.31 -1.72 -21.18
N ALA A 23 -5.02 -2.06 -21.05
CA ALA A 23 -3.92 -1.23 -21.51
C ALA A 23 -3.99 -0.89 -23.00
N LEU A 24 -4.49 -1.80 -23.84
CA LEU A 24 -4.67 -1.58 -25.27
C LEU A 24 -5.87 -0.66 -25.59
N GLN A 25 -6.78 -0.47 -24.65
CA GLN A 25 -8.00 0.30 -24.85
C GLN A 25 -7.88 1.78 -24.41
N GLY A 26 -6.70 2.24 -24.05
CA GLY A 26 -6.50 3.60 -23.52
C GLY A 26 -7.11 4.74 -24.38
N ARG A 27 -7.11 4.58 -25.70
CA ARG A 27 -7.72 5.57 -26.62
C ARG A 27 -9.24 5.69 -26.50
N LYS A 28 -9.92 4.68 -25.93
CA LYS A 28 -11.38 4.71 -25.71
C LYS A 28 -11.76 5.54 -24.47
N TYR A 29 -10.80 5.80 -23.59
CA TYR A 29 -11.01 6.46 -22.30
C TYR A 29 -10.10 7.69 -22.15
N PRO A 30 -10.32 8.76 -22.92
CA PRO A 30 -9.38 9.89 -23.00
C PRO A 30 -9.23 10.66 -21.67
N ASN A 31 -10.22 10.57 -20.77
CA ASN A 31 -10.22 11.25 -19.47
C ASN A 31 -9.68 10.38 -18.33
N VAL A 32 -9.26 9.13 -18.62
CA VAL A 32 -8.71 8.22 -17.64
C VAL A 32 -7.19 8.22 -17.71
N ASP A 33 -6.53 8.42 -16.58
CA ASP A 33 -5.09 8.16 -16.45
C ASP A 33 -4.87 6.64 -16.50
N MET A 34 -4.76 6.11 -17.71
CA MET A 34 -4.67 4.68 -17.94
C MET A 34 -3.45 4.03 -17.28
N PRO A 35 -2.24 4.60 -17.28
CA PRO A 35 -1.10 4.05 -16.55
C PRO A 35 -1.37 3.90 -15.05
N THR A 36 -1.96 4.91 -14.42
CA THR A 36 -2.36 4.84 -13.01
C THR A 36 -3.45 3.81 -12.80
N ALA A 37 -4.49 3.79 -13.64
CA ALA A 37 -5.59 2.83 -13.53
C ALA A 37 -5.08 1.37 -13.61
N ILE A 38 -4.24 1.05 -14.59
CA ILE A 38 -3.64 -0.27 -14.74
C ILE A 38 -2.81 -0.67 -13.52
N THR A 39 -2.01 0.26 -12.99
CA THR A 39 -1.20 0.01 -11.79
C THR A 39 -2.09 -0.33 -10.59
N GLN A 40 -3.18 0.41 -10.37
CA GLN A 40 -4.10 0.19 -9.27
C GLN A 40 -4.89 -1.12 -9.43
N ILE A 41 -5.40 -1.42 -10.62
CA ILE A 41 -6.13 -2.67 -10.91
C ILE A 41 -5.21 -3.88 -10.72
N ALA A 42 -4.01 -3.85 -11.31
CA ALA A 42 -3.01 -4.91 -11.15
C ALA A 42 -2.63 -5.12 -9.67
N GLY A 43 -2.36 -4.02 -8.97
CA GLY A 43 -2.03 -4.07 -7.54
C GLY A 43 -3.14 -4.69 -6.71
N ARG A 44 -4.40 -4.34 -6.97
CA ARG A 44 -5.56 -4.91 -6.30
C ARG A 44 -5.72 -6.41 -6.57
N GLN A 45 -5.48 -6.86 -7.81
CA GLN A 45 -5.55 -8.28 -8.16
C GLN A 45 -4.50 -9.10 -7.42
N VAL A 46 -3.24 -8.63 -7.37
CA VAL A 46 -2.17 -9.29 -6.60
C VAL A 46 -2.46 -9.25 -5.11
N ALA A 47 -2.91 -8.11 -4.58
CA ALA A 47 -3.25 -7.97 -3.17
C ALA A 47 -4.41 -8.86 -2.73
N ALA A 48 -5.36 -9.16 -3.61
CA ALA A 48 -6.49 -10.06 -3.31
C ALA A 48 -6.03 -11.46 -2.89
N GLU A 49 -4.88 -11.92 -3.38
CA GLU A 49 -4.29 -13.21 -3.00
C GLU A 49 -3.33 -13.07 -1.81
N LYS A 50 -2.55 -12.00 -1.78
CA LYS A 50 -1.45 -11.81 -0.84
C LYS A 50 -1.89 -11.21 0.49
N ILE A 51 -2.92 -10.33 0.45
CA ILE A 51 -3.44 -9.58 1.59
C ILE A 51 -4.98 -9.58 1.51
N PRO A 52 -5.63 -10.75 1.66
CA PRO A 52 -7.06 -10.89 1.43
C PRO A 52 -7.93 -9.97 2.30
N SER A 53 -7.49 -9.58 3.51
CA SER A 53 -8.23 -8.65 4.36
C SER A 53 -8.37 -7.24 3.77
N TRP A 54 -7.50 -6.84 2.83
CA TRP A 54 -7.59 -5.54 2.17
C TRP A 54 -8.43 -5.54 0.89
N LYS A 55 -8.82 -6.72 0.41
CA LYS A 55 -9.58 -6.89 -0.85
C LYS A 55 -10.88 -6.08 -0.87
N GLU A 56 -11.61 -6.10 0.24
CA GLU A 56 -12.91 -5.44 0.36
C GLU A 56 -12.81 -3.95 0.74
N ILE A 57 -11.62 -3.48 1.06
CA ILE A 57 -11.40 -2.07 1.40
C ILE A 57 -11.23 -1.28 0.11
N ASN A 58 -12.23 -0.45 -0.18
CA ASN A 58 -12.13 0.49 -1.29
C ASN A 58 -11.12 1.58 -0.96
N ASP A 59 -10.64 2.26 -1.99
CA ASP A 59 -9.76 3.43 -1.88
C ASP A 59 -8.34 3.15 -1.36
N ILE A 60 -7.94 1.90 -1.13
CA ILE A 60 -6.53 1.53 -0.93
C ILE A 60 -5.75 1.83 -2.20
N TRP A 61 -4.62 2.51 -2.05
CA TRP A 61 -3.66 2.73 -3.12
C TRP A 61 -2.59 1.63 -3.12
N TYR A 62 -2.29 1.12 -4.30
CA TYR A 62 -1.31 0.07 -4.50
C TYR A 62 -0.04 0.62 -5.15
N PRO A 63 1.15 0.16 -4.73
CA PRO A 63 2.41 0.55 -5.33
C PRO A 63 2.61 -0.13 -6.68
N LYS A 64 3.68 0.24 -7.38
CA LYS A 64 4.13 -0.49 -8.57
C LYS A 64 4.34 -1.97 -8.24
N HIS A 65 4.14 -2.83 -9.22
CA HIS A 65 4.15 -4.30 -9.10
C HIS A 65 5.34 -4.85 -8.29
N LEU A 66 6.57 -4.38 -8.54
CA LEU A 66 7.77 -4.86 -7.86
C LEU A 66 7.69 -4.68 -6.33
N SER A 67 7.26 -3.53 -5.85
CA SER A 67 7.14 -3.27 -4.40
C SER A 67 6.08 -4.15 -3.75
N LEU A 68 5.01 -4.46 -4.49
CA LEU A 68 3.95 -5.35 -4.02
C LEU A 68 4.42 -6.82 -3.98
N GLU A 69 5.21 -7.26 -4.95
CA GLU A 69 5.82 -8.60 -4.96
C GLU A 69 6.78 -8.82 -3.78
N GLN A 70 7.52 -7.79 -3.40
CA GLN A 70 8.50 -7.85 -2.32
C GLN A 70 7.91 -7.71 -0.92
N CYS A 71 6.66 -7.26 -0.77
CA CYS A 71 6.04 -7.13 0.54
C CYS A 71 5.67 -8.49 1.15
N SER A 72 5.53 -8.53 2.47
CA SER A 72 5.05 -9.70 3.20
C SER A 72 3.62 -10.07 2.78
N SER A 73 3.29 -11.36 2.85
CA SER A 73 1.89 -11.79 2.82
C SER A 73 1.22 -11.49 4.16
N GLU A 74 -0.11 -11.43 4.18
CA GLU A 74 -0.90 -11.25 5.39
C GLU A 74 -0.57 -12.30 6.46
N VAL A 75 -0.44 -13.57 6.06
CA VAL A 75 -0.06 -14.67 6.98
C VAL A 75 1.30 -14.42 7.61
N THR A 76 2.29 -13.99 6.82
CA THR A 76 3.63 -13.67 7.31
C THR A 76 3.61 -12.47 8.26
N ALA A 77 2.86 -11.43 7.93
CA ALA A 77 2.74 -10.24 8.77
C ALA A 77 2.06 -10.55 10.10
N HIS A 78 1.00 -11.36 10.09
CA HIS A 78 0.35 -11.85 11.31
C HIS A 78 1.31 -12.66 12.17
N TYR A 79 2.08 -13.58 11.58
CA TYR A 79 3.08 -14.35 12.32
C TYR A 79 4.11 -13.44 12.99
N LYS A 80 4.69 -12.50 12.26
CA LYS A 80 5.62 -11.50 12.82
C LYS A 80 5.00 -10.75 14.00
N ALA A 81 3.73 -10.38 13.89
CA ALA A 81 2.99 -9.70 14.95
C ALA A 81 2.84 -10.53 16.23
N THR A 82 2.94 -11.86 16.18
CA THR A 82 2.95 -12.71 17.39
C THR A 82 4.28 -12.69 18.13
N LEU A 83 5.37 -12.34 17.45
CA LEU A 83 6.73 -12.40 18.00
C LEU A 83 7.15 -11.12 18.73
N LEU A 84 6.48 -9.99 18.44
CA LEU A 84 6.88 -8.69 18.93
C LEU A 84 5.96 -8.18 20.04
N LYS A 85 6.57 -7.52 21.04
CA LYS A 85 5.90 -6.89 22.19
C LYS A 85 6.65 -5.62 22.56
N GLY A 86 5.95 -4.59 23.00
CA GLY A 86 6.53 -3.33 23.45
C GLY A 86 5.52 -2.19 23.39
N ASP A 87 5.93 -1.02 23.82
CA ASP A 87 5.12 0.20 23.79
C ASP A 87 5.27 0.95 22.46
N SER A 88 6.46 0.88 21.88
CA SER A 88 6.80 1.55 20.62
C SER A 88 7.40 0.59 19.59
N LEU A 89 7.16 0.87 18.34
CA LEU A 89 7.70 0.14 17.19
C LEU A 89 8.26 1.15 16.18
N THR A 90 9.42 0.84 15.62
CA THR A 90 9.94 1.55 14.45
C THR A 90 10.24 0.52 13.35
N ASP A 91 9.58 0.68 12.21
CA ASP A 91 9.86 -0.08 10.99
C ASP A 91 10.80 0.75 10.11
N LEU A 92 12.06 0.33 10.02
CA LEU A 92 13.13 1.05 9.30
C LEU A 92 13.14 0.79 7.78
N THR A 93 12.27 -0.10 7.31
CA THR A 93 12.18 -0.51 5.90
C THR A 93 10.73 -0.65 5.46
N GLY A 94 9.95 0.36 5.71
CA GLY A 94 8.49 0.35 5.65
C GLY A 94 7.86 -0.26 4.39
N GLY A 95 8.46 -0.04 3.23
CA GLY A 95 8.00 -0.61 1.97
C GLY A 95 6.53 -0.27 1.66
N PHE A 96 5.72 -1.26 1.30
CA PHE A 96 4.27 -1.05 1.14
C PHE A 96 3.52 -0.91 2.48
N GLY A 97 4.19 -1.13 3.61
CA GLY A 97 3.60 -0.95 4.94
C GLY A 97 2.78 -2.12 5.47
N ILE A 98 2.88 -3.31 4.87
CA ILE A 98 2.10 -4.48 5.29
C ILE A 98 2.50 -4.91 6.69
N ASP A 99 3.78 -5.18 6.93
CA ASP A 99 4.27 -5.57 8.25
C ASP A 99 3.92 -4.52 9.31
N CYS A 100 4.21 -3.25 9.01
CA CYS A 100 3.88 -2.13 9.88
C CYS A 100 2.39 -2.09 10.23
N SER A 101 1.50 -2.29 9.25
CA SER A 101 0.04 -2.26 9.45
C SER A 101 -0.45 -3.34 10.42
N PHE A 102 0.04 -4.58 10.28
CA PHE A 102 -0.38 -5.68 11.15
C PHE A 102 0.26 -5.62 12.54
N LEU A 103 1.47 -5.08 12.64
CA LEU A 103 2.17 -4.87 13.90
C LEU A 103 1.57 -3.71 14.71
N ALA A 104 1.16 -2.64 14.04
CA ALA A 104 0.72 -1.39 14.65
C ALA A 104 -0.40 -1.55 15.69
N ALA A 105 -1.31 -2.53 15.51
CA ALA A 105 -2.39 -2.79 16.44
C ALA A 105 -1.93 -3.19 17.86
N LYS A 106 -0.65 -3.57 18.02
CA LYS A 106 -0.07 -4.04 19.30
C LYS A 106 0.80 -3.00 19.99
N PHE A 107 1.03 -1.84 19.38
CA PHE A 107 1.91 -0.81 19.89
C PHE A 107 1.17 0.52 20.02
N GLN A 108 1.54 1.28 21.05
CA GLN A 108 0.94 2.61 21.31
C GLN A 108 1.49 3.67 20.38
N SER A 109 2.77 3.58 20.05
CA SER A 109 3.47 4.49 19.15
C SER A 109 4.17 3.69 18.06
N VAL A 110 3.94 4.07 16.81
CA VAL A 110 4.54 3.39 15.66
C VAL A 110 5.14 4.41 14.72
N THR A 111 6.39 4.18 14.31
CA THR A 111 7.07 4.97 13.30
C THR A 111 7.36 4.08 12.08
N TYR A 112 6.91 4.53 10.93
CA TYR A 112 7.20 3.92 9.64
C TYR A 112 8.24 4.77 8.91
N VAL A 113 9.39 4.19 8.57
CA VAL A 113 10.49 4.87 7.87
C VAL A 113 10.69 4.23 6.50
N GLU A 114 10.67 5.05 5.44
CA GLU A 114 10.84 4.59 4.08
C GLU A 114 11.51 5.68 3.24
N ARG A 115 12.55 5.30 2.48
CA ARG A 115 13.31 6.26 1.65
C ARG A 115 12.61 6.64 0.36
N GLN A 116 11.75 5.77 -0.19
CA GLN A 116 11.02 6.01 -1.42
C GLN A 116 9.79 6.88 -1.14
N LYS A 117 9.82 8.11 -1.65
CA LYS A 117 8.73 9.08 -1.46
C LYS A 117 7.36 8.56 -1.90
N ASP A 118 7.31 7.84 -3.03
CA ASP A 118 6.06 7.30 -3.57
C ASP A 118 5.42 6.30 -2.59
N LEU A 119 6.22 5.47 -1.91
CA LEU A 119 5.73 4.54 -0.91
C LEU A 119 5.26 5.25 0.36
N CYS A 120 5.94 6.32 0.78
CA CYS A 120 5.49 7.16 1.89
C CYS A 120 4.15 7.84 1.58
N GLU A 121 3.94 8.35 0.37
CA GLU A 121 2.65 8.94 -0.05
C GLU A 121 1.52 7.91 -0.01
N ILE A 122 1.78 6.67 -0.45
CA ILE A 122 0.84 5.55 -0.37
C ILE A 122 0.53 5.20 1.10
N ALA A 123 1.54 5.14 1.96
CA ALA A 123 1.39 4.85 3.38
C ALA A 123 0.55 5.93 4.09
N ILE A 124 0.85 7.22 3.85
CA ILE A 124 0.09 8.36 4.38
C ILE A 124 -1.39 8.29 3.98
N HIS A 125 -1.68 7.83 2.74
CA HIS A 125 -3.06 7.65 2.28
C HIS A 125 -3.73 6.42 2.91
N ASN A 126 -3.05 5.27 2.94
CA ASN A 126 -3.63 3.99 3.32
C ASN A 126 -3.81 3.83 4.84
N PHE A 127 -2.86 4.28 5.66
CA PHE A 127 -2.94 4.06 7.12
C PHE A 127 -4.20 4.64 7.76
N PRO A 128 -4.65 5.88 7.43
CA PRO A 128 -5.93 6.38 7.94
C PRO A 128 -7.15 5.55 7.52
N ILE A 129 -7.16 5.02 6.28
CA ILE A 129 -8.23 4.15 5.76
C ILE A 129 -8.28 2.82 6.53
N LEU A 130 -7.11 2.33 6.93
CA LEU A 130 -6.94 1.13 7.75
C LEU A 130 -7.16 1.38 9.26
N ASN A 131 -7.60 2.58 9.66
CA ASN A 131 -7.73 3.00 11.06
C ASN A 131 -6.40 3.03 11.85
N LEU A 132 -5.28 3.21 11.18
CA LEU A 132 -3.93 3.22 11.75
C LEU A 132 -3.35 4.64 11.84
N LYS A 133 -4.15 5.59 12.33
CA LYS A 133 -3.79 7.03 12.41
C LYS A 133 -2.65 7.33 13.38
N HIS A 134 -2.26 6.38 14.23
CA HIS A 134 -1.17 6.52 15.19
C HIS A 134 0.20 6.17 14.62
N ILE A 135 0.28 5.82 13.32
CA ILE A 135 1.55 5.58 12.63
C ILE A 135 2.09 6.92 12.12
N ASP A 136 3.29 7.27 12.58
CA ASP A 136 4.05 8.41 12.07
C ASP A 136 4.89 7.98 10.87
N VAL A 137 4.70 8.64 9.73
CA VAL A 137 5.39 8.30 8.48
C VAL A 137 6.57 9.24 8.27
N ARG A 138 7.76 8.68 8.11
CA ARG A 138 9.03 9.37 7.86
C ARG A 138 9.58 8.99 6.48
N ASN A 139 9.80 10.00 5.63
CA ASN A 139 10.47 9.79 4.35
C ASN A 139 11.97 10.01 4.53
N GLU A 140 12.65 9.01 5.02
CA GLU A 140 14.07 9.03 5.38
C GLU A 140 14.71 7.68 5.07
N ASP A 141 16.04 7.64 5.02
CA ASP A 141 16.78 6.37 5.03
C ASP A 141 16.76 5.77 6.44
N GLY A 142 16.46 4.47 6.56
CA GLY A 142 16.33 3.82 7.86
C GLY A 142 17.60 3.80 8.68
N VAL A 143 18.78 3.75 8.02
CA VAL A 143 20.08 3.80 8.73
C VAL A 143 20.34 5.20 9.25
N ASP A 144 20.05 6.23 8.44
CA ASP A 144 20.22 7.62 8.84
C ASP A 144 19.27 7.96 10.01
N TYR A 145 18.01 7.51 9.93
CA TYR A 145 17.03 7.66 11.00
C TYR A 145 17.50 7.03 12.32
N LEU A 146 18.09 5.82 12.25
CA LEU A 146 18.56 5.10 13.45
C LEU A 146 19.75 5.79 14.10
N ASN A 147 20.59 6.49 13.33
CA ASN A 147 21.80 7.16 13.79
C ASN A 147 21.57 8.62 14.23
N ALA A 148 20.39 9.15 14.01
CA ALA A 148 20.02 10.52 14.41
C ALA A 148 19.62 10.56 15.87
#